data_bc2ba01d4d6249ae009bf651b45d78a0
#
_entry.id   bc2ba01d4d6249ae009bf651b45d78a0
#
_cell.length_a   1.000
_cell.length_b   1.000
_cell.length_c   1.000
_cell.angle_alpha   90.00
_cell.angle_beta   90.00
_cell.angle_gamma   90.00
#
_symmetry.space_group_name_H-M   'P 1'
#
loop_
_entity.id
_entity.type
_entity.pdbx_description
1 polymer ?
#
loop_
_entity_poly.entity_id
_entity_poly.type
_entity_poly.pdbx_seq_one_letter_code
_entity_poly.pdbx_strand_id
1 'polypeptide(L)'
;MLSKKVKLPNKVQLQKWVDRTWFYTKVLFGLSVLGMICFAWGTFNPNRTAVAEVNTELDKYYVETIKEMDLQEPEFVYNNDIQFVRSMHKCINYINFTTPKHLRIPYEMIIGQAALESGWGTSRFAKQANNLFGIRTWKESSPHLL
;
A
#
# COMPACT_ATOMS: atom_id res chain seq x y z
N MET A 1 -68.23 -36.14 -4.96
CA MET A 1 -66.77 -35.98 -4.65
C MET A 1 -65.97 -36.71 -5.72
N LEU A 2 -65.41 -35.95 -6.68
CA LEU A 2 -64.58 -36.52 -7.77
C LEU A 2 -63.11 -36.55 -7.34
N SER A 3 -62.66 -37.77 -7.02
CA SER A 3 -61.26 -38.03 -6.77
C SER A 3 -60.45 -37.90 -8.09
N LYS A 4 -59.75 -36.78 -8.30
CA LYS A 4 -58.79 -36.64 -9.38
C LYS A 4 -57.61 -37.60 -9.12
N LYS A 5 -57.58 -38.74 -9.84
CA LYS A 5 -56.42 -39.63 -9.88
C LYS A 5 -55.22 -38.85 -10.44
N VAL A 6 -54.26 -38.49 -9.61
CA VAL A 6 -52.96 -37.89 -10.01
C VAL A 6 -52.23 -38.95 -10.85
N LYS A 7 -52.11 -38.74 -12.16
CA LYS A 7 -51.30 -39.58 -13.06
C LYS A 7 -49.82 -39.36 -12.70
N LEU A 8 -49.19 -40.37 -12.11
CA LEU A 8 -47.72 -40.37 -11.90
C LEU A 8 -46.98 -40.22 -13.23
N PRO A 9 -45.98 -39.36 -13.30
CA PRO A 9 -45.20 -39.15 -14.52
C PRO A 9 -44.46 -40.43 -14.94
N ASN A 10 -44.40 -40.71 -16.23
CA ASN A 10 -43.72 -41.86 -16.80
C ASN A 10 -42.22 -41.77 -16.51
N LYS A 11 -41.52 -42.87 -16.24
CA LYS A 11 -40.07 -42.94 -15.90
C LYS A 11 -39.20 -42.09 -16.85
N VAL A 12 -39.55 -42.06 -18.13
CA VAL A 12 -38.82 -41.25 -19.16
C VAL A 12 -39.02 -39.73 -18.94
N GLN A 13 -40.20 -39.31 -18.51
CA GLN A 13 -40.43 -37.90 -18.18
C GLN A 13 -39.74 -37.47 -16.91
N LEU A 14 -39.71 -38.37 -15.92
CA LEU A 14 -38.99 -38.12 -14.67
C LEU A 14 -37.47 -37.98 -14.92
N GLN A 15 -36.88 -38.85 -15.76
CA GLN A 15 -35.48 -38.79 -16.14
C GLN A 15 -35.12 -37.46 -16.81
N LYS A 16 -35.91 -37.03 -17.80
CA LYS A 16 -35.71 -35.72 -18.47
C LYS A 16 -35.81 -34.53 -17.52
N TRP A 17 -36.67 -34.61 -16.52
CA TRP A 17 -36.80 -33.58 -15.48
C TRP A 17 -35.55 -33.55 -14.57
N VAL A 18 -35.06 -34.70 -14.15
CA VAL A 18 -33.83 -34.84 -13.35
C VAL A 18 -32.60 -34.30 -14.11
N ASP A 19 -32.46 -34.68 -15.38
CA ASP A 19 -31.37 -34.23 -16.22
C ASP A 19 -31.39 -32.71 -16.44
N ARG A 20 -32.60 -32.15 -16.62
CA ARG A 20 -32.76 -30.70 -16.77
C ARG A 20 -32.46 -29.96 -15.48
N THR A 21 -32.94 -30.44 -14.32
CA THR A 21 -32.63 -29.82 -13.02
C THR A 21 -31.16 -29.94 -12.70
N TRP A 22 -30.54 -31.07 -13.01
CA TRP A 22 -29.09 -31.26 -12.86
C TRP A 22 -28.26 -30.30 -13.71
N PHE A 23 -28.70 -30.03 -14.93
CA PHE A 23 -28.07 -29.04 -15.81
C PHE A 23 -28.16 -27.63 -15.20
N TYR A 24 -29.34 -27.20 -14.76
CA TYR A 24 -29.50 -25.88 -14.17
C TYR A 24 -28.75 -25.71 -12.86
N THR A 25 -28.66 -26.75 -12.02
CA THR A 25 -27.85 -26.70 -10.80
C THR A 25 -26.36 -26.51 -11.12
N LYS A 26 -25.84 -27.17 -12.13
CA LYS A 26 -24.44 -26.97 -12.58
C LYS A 26 -24.19 -25.54 -13.08
N VAL A 27 -25.11 -25.01 -13.88
CA VAL A 27 -25.01 -23.63 -14.39
C VAL A 27 -25.07 -22.63 -13.25
N LEU A 28 -26.01 -22.81 -12.32
CA LEU A 28 -26.15 -21.93 -11.15
C LEU A 28 -24.90 -21.96 -10.26
N PHE A 29 -24.37 -23.16 -10.03
CA PHE A 29 -23.12 -23.33 -9.28
C PHE A 29 -21.94 -22.64 -9.98
N GLY A 30 -21.79 -22.81 -11.29
CA GLY A 30 -20.76 -22.13 -12.07
C GLY A 30 -20.85 -20.61 -12.00
N LEU A 31 -22.06 -20.05 -12.11
CA LEU A 31 -22.30 -18.62 -11.96
C LEU A 31 -22.00 -18.12 -10.55
N SER A 32 -22.33 -18.91 -9.52
CA SER A 32 -21.99 -18.56 -8.13
C SER A 32 -20.49 -18.51 -7.89
N VAL A 33 -19.75 -19.50 -8.40
CA VAL A 33 -18.27 -19.53 -8.31
C VAL A 33 -17.65 -18.35 -9.06
N LEU A 34 -18.15 -18.05 -10.27
CA LEU A 34 -17.69 -16.89 -11.04
C LEU A 34 -17.95 -15.58 -10.28
N GLY A 35 -19.14 -15.43 -9.70
CA GLY A 35 -19.48 -14.27 -8.87
C GLY A 35 -18.56 -14.11 -7.66
N MET A 36 -18.21 -15.20 -6.97
CA MET A 36 -17.25 -15.18 -5.86
C MET A 36 -15.84 -14.77 -6.32
N ILE A 37 -15.38 -15.27 -7.48
CA ILE A 37 -14.08 -14.90 -8.05
C ILE A 37 -14.06 -13.40 -8.40
N CYS A 38 -15.09 -12.90 -9.07
CA CYS A 38 -15.19 -11.47 -9.41
C CYS A 38 -15.26 -10.58 -8.16
N PHE A 39 -16.01 -11.01 -7.14
CA PHE A 39 -16.09 -10.29 -5.87
C PHE A 39 -14.74 -10.27 -5.14
N ALA A 40 -14.08 -11.42 -5.02
CA ALA A 40 -12.75 -11.52 -4.42
C ALA A 40 -11.74 -10.65 -5.17
N TRP A 41 -11.73 -10.70 -6.52
CA TRP A 41 -10.86 -9.86 -7.33
C TRP A 41 -11.10 -8.38 -7.11
N GLY A 42 -12.36 -7.93 -7.08
CA GLY A 42 -12.72 -6.53 -6.81
C GLY A 42 -12.36 -6.08 -5.39
N THR A 43 -12.45 -6.97 -4.40
CA THR A 43 -12.15 -6.65 -2.99
C THR A 43 -10.64 -6.61 -2.71
N PHE A 44 -9.87 -7.55 -3.31
CA PHE A 44 -8.42 -7.64 -3.07
C PHE A 44 -7.56 -6.79 -4.02
N ASN A 45 -8.13 -6.26 -5.09
CA ASN A 45 -7.46 -5.29 -5.96
C ASN A 45 -8.07 -3.90 -5.73
N PRO A 46 -7.60 -3.13 -4.74
CA PRO A 46 -8.07 -1.77 -4.52
C PRO A 46 -7.83 -0.94 -5.78
N ASN A 47 -8.78 -0.08 -6.11
CA ASN A 47 -8.68 0.81 -7.27
C ASN A 47 -7.46 1.72 -7.11
N ARG A 48 -6.35 1.35 -7.77
CA ARG A 48 -5.06 2.05 -7.68
C ARG A 48 -5.19 3.52 -8.08
N THR A 49 -6.10 3.85 -8.97
CA THR A 49 -6.36 5.24 -9.41
C THR A 49 -7.01 6.05 -8.29
N ALA A 50 -8.00 5.51 -7.59
CA ALA A 50 -8.64 6.19 -6.47
C ALA A 50 -7.67 6.37 -5.29
N VAL A 51 -6.83 5.37 -4.99
CA VAL A 51 -5.80 5.47 -3.96
C VAL A 51 -4.75 6.53 -4.33
N ALA A 52 -4.33 6.58 -5.60
CA ALA A 52 -3.38 7.59 -6.08
C ALA A 52 -3.96 9.01 -6.01
N GLU A 53 -5.25 9.18 -6.33
CA GLU A 53 -5.95 10.46 -6.25
C GLU A 53 -6.04 10.96 -4.80
N VAL A 54 -6.46 10.10 -3.88
CA VAL A 54 -6.51 10.43 -2.45
C VAL A 54 -5.12 10.78 -1.90
N ASN A 55 -4.08 10.06 -2.31
CA ASN A 55 -2.72 10.36 -1.87
C ASN A 55 -2.25 11.73 -2.40
N THR A 56 -2.55 12.07 -3.67
CA THR A 56 -2.19 13.38 -4.23
C THR A 56 -2.95 14.55 -3.58
N GLU A 57 -4.18 14.36 -3.18
CA GLU A 57 -4.93 15.37 -2.41
C GLU A 57 -4.36 15.53 -1.00
N LEU A 58 -4.02 14.42 -0.35
CA LEU A 58 -3.40 14.42 0.97
C LEU A 58 -2.05 15.13 0.95
N ASP A 59 -1.21 14.87 -0.05
CA ASP A 59 0.09 15.52 -0.23
C ASP A 59 -0.07 17.04 -0.42
N LYS A 60 -1.04 17.49 -1.21
CA LYS A 60 -1.36 18.92 -1.36
C LYS A 60 -1.77 19.55 -0.03
N TYR A 61 -2.67 18.90 0.69
CA TYR A 61 -3.12 19.37 2.01
C TYR A 61 -1.94 19.53 2.99
N TYR A 62 -1.03 18.58 3.03
CA TYR A 62 0.15 18.64 3.89
C TYR A 62 1.11 19.78 3.48
N VAL A 63 1.34 19.96 2.18
CA VAL A 63 2.18 21.06 1.65
C VAL A 63 1.58 22.43 1.99
N GLU A 64 0.28 22.60 1.87
CA GLU A 64 -0.41 23.83 2.24
C GLU A 64 -0.32 24.08 3.75
N THR A 65 -0.54 23.05 4.57
CA THR A 65 -0.45 23.15 6.03
C THR A 65 0.98 23.53 6.49
N ILE A 66 2.02 22.95 5.86
CA ILE A 66 3.42 23.32 6.14
C ILE A 66 3.67 24.79 5.80
N LYS A 67 3.13 25.27 4.68
CA LYS A 67 3.23 26.67 4.27
C LYS A 67 2.52 27.62 5.22
N GLU A 68 1.29 27.27 5.62
CA GLU A 68 0.50 28.08 6.56
C GLU A 68 1.16 28.19 7.93
N MET A 69 1.84 27.15 8.38
CA MET A 69 2.56 27.14 9.66
C MET A 69 3.98 27.69 9.56
N ASP A 70 4.42 28.15 8.39
CA ASP A 70 5.79 28.64 8.13
C ASP A 70 6.87 27.64 8.62
N LEU A 71 6.59 26.35 8.45
CA LEU A 71 7.51 25.29 8.84
C LEU A 71 8.60 25.16 7.78
N GLN A 72 9.80 25.57 8.13
CA GLN A 72 10.96 25.40 7.27
C GLN A 72 11.59 24.01 7.45
N GLU A 73 12.13 23.47 6.36
CA GLU A 73 12.89 22.23 6.42
C GLU A 73 14.12 22.41 7.34
N PRO A 74 14.32 21.56 8.35
CA PRO A 74 15.42 21.73 9.30
C PRO A 74 16.77 21.46 8.60
N GLU A 75 17.72 22.34 8.83
CA GLU A 75 19.10 22.14 8.37
C GLU A 75 19.71 20.90 9.02
N PHE A 76 20.35 20.06 8.20
CA PHE A 76 21.04 18.87 8.65
C PHE A 76 22.53 19.17 8.87
N VAL A 77 22.86 19.81 10.01
CA VAL A 77 24.23 20.22 10.37
C VAL A 77 24.66 19.48 11.64
N TYR A 78 25.87 18.91 11.61
CA TYR A 78 26.45 18.18 12.74
C TYR A 78 27.98 18.17 12.64
N ASN A 79 28.65 18.20 13.80
CA ASN A 79 30.12 18.11 13.94
C ASN A 79 30.52 16.93 14.82
N ASN A 80 29.61 16.30 15.52
CA ASN A 80 29.83 15.13 16.36
C ASN A 80 28.58 14.24 16.40
N ASP A 81 28.70 13.02 16.95
CA ASP A 81 27.65 12.00 17.00
C ASP A 81 26.37 12.50 17.71
N ILE A 82 26.53 13.29 18.79
CA ILE A 82 25.37 13.84 19.53
C ILE A 82 24.63 14.84 18.66
N GLN A 83 25.33 15.68 17.93
CA GLN A 83 24.71 16.64 17.00
C GLN A 83 24.09 15.91 15.80
N PHE A 84 24.74 14.84 15.31
CA PHE A 84 24.16 14.00 14.28
C PHE A 84 22.81 13.43 14.72
N VAL A 85 22.73 12.81 15.90
CA VAL A 85 21.46 12.29 16.45
C VAL A 85 20.42 13.39 16.59
N ARG A 86 20.80 14.56 17.09
CA ARG A 86 19.90 15.71 17.26
C ARG A 86 19.37 16.25 15.93
N SER A 87 20.22 16.35 14.92
CA SER A 87 19.82 16.78 13.58
C SER A 87 18.92 15.75 12.91
N MET A 88 19.24 14.45 13.01
CA MET A 88 18.38 13.37 12.56
C MET A 88 16.99 13.44 13.21
N HIS A 89 16.94 13.67 14.52
CA HIS A 89 15.69 13.76 15.26
C HIS A 89 14.81 14.93 14.77
N LYS A 90 15.41 16.08 14.45
CA LYS A 90 14.70 17.23 13.87
C LYS A 90 14.13 16.90 12.49
N CYS A 91 14.93 16.28 11.61
CA CYS A 91 14.48 15.88 10.29
C CYS A 91 13.36 14.83 10.34
N ILE A 92 13.47 13.84 11.23
CA ILE A 92 12.44 12.82 11.40
C ILE A 92 11.14 13.45 11.93
N ASN A 93 11.22 14.39 12.86
CA ASN A 93 10.04 15.13 13.35
C ASN A 93 9.34 15.87 12.21
N TYR A 94 10.10 16.56 11.37
CA TYR A 94 9.58 17.26 10.21
C TYR A 94 8.87 16.31 9.23
N ILE A 95 9.51 15.20 8.88
CA ILE A 95 8.93 14.19 8.01
C ILE A 95 7.69 13.55 8.65
N ASN A 96 7.74 13.25 9.94
CA ASN A 96 6.61 12.66 10.67
C ASN A 96 5.40 13.58 10.74
N PHE A 97 5.58 14.89 10.56
CA PHE A 97 4.46 15.83 10.49
C PHE A 97 3.54 15.49 9.30
N THR A 98 4.10 15.14 8.14
CA THR A 98 3.37 14.77 6.93
C THR A 98 3.10 13.27 6.79
N THR A 99 3.73 12.44 7.65
CA THR A 99 3.60 10.99 7.59
C THR A 99 2.48 10.48 8.50
N PRO A 100 1.50 9.72 7.99
CA PRO A 100 0.47 9.06 8.78
C PRO A 100 1.05 8.19 9.89
N LYS A 101 0.42 8.16 11.07
CA LYS A 101 0.96 7.45 12.26
C LYS A 101 1.31 5.98 12.00
N HIS A 102 0.51 5.28 11.21
CA HIS A 102 0.72 3.86 10.92
C HIS A 102 1.90 3.57 9.97
N LEU A 103 2.43 4.60 9.31
CA LEU A 103 3.61 4.50 8.44
C LEU A 103 4.88 5.02 9.09
N ARG A 104 4.79 5.56 10.32
CA ARG A 104 5.94 6.09 11.03
C ARG A 104 6.83 4.98 11.55
N ILE A 105 8.12 5.10 11.27
CA ILE A 105 9.15 4.20 11.77
C ILE A 105 9.68 4.76 13.10
N PRO A 106 9.99 3.92 14.11
CA PRO A 106 10.60 4.37 15.36
C PRO A 106 11.91 5.14 15.12
N TYR A 107 12.12 6.21 15.88
CA TYR A 107 13.30 7.08 15.75
C TYR A 107 14.61 6.31 15.88
N GLU A 108 14.66 5.39 16.85
CA GLU A 108 15.84 4.60 17.18
C GLU A 108 16.28 3.73 15.98
N MET A 109 15.31 3.21 15.21
CA MET A 109 15.59 2.42 14.02
C MET A 109 16.19 3.28 12.92
N ILE A 110 15.58 4.45 12.63
CA ILE A 110 16.06 5.33 11.56
C ILE A 110 17.45 5.87 11.91
N ILE A 111 17.63 6.37 13.13
CA ILE A 111 18.89 6.97 13.59
C ILE A 111 19.98 5.89 13.67
N GLY A 112 19.67 4.72 14.23
CA GLY A 112 20.61 3.61 14.31
C GLY A 112 21.09 3.13 12.94
N GLN A 113 20.16 2.97 12.00
CA GLN A 113 20.51 2.59 10.63
C GLN A 113 21.32 3.67 9.93
N ALA A 114 20.94 4.95 10.03
CA ALA A 114 21.67 6.05 9.45
C ALA A 114 23.10 6.14 10.01
N ALA A 115 23.26 5.96 11.33
CA ALA A 115 24.57 5.96 11.98
C ALA A 115 25.47 4.82 11.49
N LEU A 116 24.92 3.59 11.39
CA LEU A 116 25.65 2.42 10.91
C LEU A 116 26.05 2.54 9.44
N GLU A 117 25.12 2.89 8.58
CA GLU A 117 25.35 2.96 7.11
C GLU A 117 26.27 4.13 6.72
N SER A 118 26.17 5.24 7.40
CA SER A 118 26.96 6.45 7.08
C SER A 118 28.21 6.63 7.92
N GLY A 119 28.45 5.77 8.92
CA GLY A 119 29.51 5.97 9.91
C GLY A 119 29.32 7.29 10.65
N TRP A 120 28.13 7.51 11.24
CA TRP A 120 27.75 8.77 11.90
C TRP A 120 27.84 10.00 10.98
N GLY A 121 27.49 9.80 9.70
CA GLY A 121 27.58 10.85 8.70
C GLY A 121 28.95 11.19 8.21
N THR A 122 29.99 10.44 8.59
CA THR A 122 31.40 10.73 8.21
C THR A 122 31.79 10.16 6.85
N SER A 123 31.00 9.22 6.31
CA SER A 123 31.27 8.61 5.01
C SER A 123 31.31 9.62 3.86
N ARG A 124 32.04 9.31 2.79
CA ARG A 124 32.09 10.14 1.58
C ARG A 124 30.68 10.36 1.00
N PHE A 125 29.87 9.33 0.97
CA PHE A 125 28.52 9.41 0.41
C PHE A 125 27.57 10.28 1.27
N ALA A 126 27.71 10.23 2.60
CA ALA A 126 26.96 11.11 3.49
C ALA A 126 27.36 12.59 3.28
N LYS A 127 28.67 12.87 3.20
CA LYS A 127 29.16 14.26 3.09
C LYS A 127 29.00 14.91 1.73
N GLN A 128 29.10 14.12 0.64
CA GLN A 128 29.08 14.66 -0.72
C GLN A 128 27.75 14.51 -1.42
N ALA A 129 26.97 13.51 -1.03
CA ALA A 129 25.67 13.20 -1.66
C ALA A 129 24.48 13.25 -0.70
N ASN A 130 24.67 13.62 0.56
CA ASN A 130 23.66 13.56 1.62
C ASN A 130 23.01 12.16 1.74
N ASN A 131 23.76 11.12 1.36
CA ASN A 131 23.26 9.75 1.33
C ASN A 131 23.63 9.03 2.63
N LEU A 132 22.73 9.06 3.61
CA LEU A 132 22.91 8.46 4.93
C LEU A 132 22.57 6.95 4.96
N PHE A 133 21.83 6.45 3.99
CA PHE A 133 21.26 5.09 3.99
C PHE A 133 21.83 4.21 2.86
N GLY A 134 22.87 4.62 2.19
CA GLY A 134 23.48 3.84 1.12
C GLY A 134 22.55 3.61 -0.10
N ILE A 135 21.54 4.46 -0.29
CA ILE A 135 20.60 4.34 -1.39
C ILE A 135 21.33 4.51 -2.72
N ARG A 136 21.11 3.57 -3.65
CA ARG A 136 21.70 3.57 -4.98
C ARG A 136 20.69 3.94 -6.03
N THR A 137 21.11 4.71 -7.03
CA THR A 137 20.33 4.91 -8.25
C THR A 137 20.80 3.99 -9.36
N TRP A 138 19.86 3.49 -10.17
CA TRP A 138 20.12 2.70 -11.37
C TRP A 138 19.84 3.50 -12.64
N LYS A 139 19.43 4.77 -12.48
CA LYS A 139 19.19 5.66 -13.62
C LYS A 139 20.42 6.53 -13.85
N GLU A 140 21.06 6.40 -15.02
CA GLU A 140 22.23 7.19 -15.42
C GLU A 140 21.94 8.70 -15.48
N SER A 141 20.67 9.08 -15.71
CA SER A 141 20.24 10.49 -15.73
C SER A 141 20.09 11.12 -14.35
N SER A 142 20.20 10.37 -13.26
CA SER A 142 20.12 10.91 -11.89
C SER A 142 21.50 11.35 -11.42
N PRO A 143 21.63 12.50 -10.71
CA PRO A 143 22.88 12.88 -10.09
C PRO A 143 23.38 11.78 -9.15
N HIS A 144 24.61 11.31 -9.33
CA HIS A 144 25.20 10.26 -8.50
C HIS A 144 26.70 10.48 -8.33
N LEU A 145 27.27 9.99 -7.24
CA LEU A 145 28.71 9.93 -7.01
C LEU A 145 29.27 8.64 -7.60
N LEU A 146 30.34 8.75 -8.36
CA LEU A 146 31.13 7.63 -8.87
C LEU A 146 32.12 7.10 -7.83
#